data_ff21a9e7a09a5e018e3b9ab6c7bcf34c
#
_entry.id   ff21a9e7a09a5e018e3b9ab6c7bcf34c
#
_cell.length_a   1.000
_cell.length_b   1.000
_cell.length_c   1.000
_cell.angle_alpha   90.00
_cell.angle_beta   90.00
_cell.angle_gamma   90.00
#
_symmetry.space_group_name_H-M   'P 1'
#
loop_
_entity.id
_entity.type
_entity.pdbx_description
1 polymer ?
#
loop_
_entity_poly.entity_id
_entity_poly.type
_entity_poly.pdbx_seq_one_letter_code
_entity_poly.pdbx_strand_id
1 'polypeptide(L)'
;WKCRGGCVRTRDMERLYRPNVAGLMIREDGKLLICERSREPGAWQFPQGGIDPGETALEAVHREVCEEVGFLPSQYSIEESRGGYRYDYPPEVLDYVRKKRDQPFVGQEQEYFLCRLHADAPEPTLDYREFCAFRWIDPQEFRLEWLPDFKKEVYARVLADFFNVRAEGR
;
A
#
# COMPACT_ATOMS: atom_id res chain seq x y z
N TRP A 1 -1.71 33.57 49.64
CA TRP A 1 -1.65 33.91 48.21
C TRP A 1 -1.59 32.59 47.41
N LYS A 2 -2.66 32.31 46.71
CA LYS A 2 -2.85 31.06 45.94
C LYS A 2 -2.13 31.16 44.60
N CYS A 3 -1.09 30.36 44.39
CA CYS A 3 -0.58 30.07 43.08
C CYS A 3 -1.47 29.04 42.39
N ARG A 4 -2.20 29.44 41.37
CA ARG A 4 -2.91 28.54 40.49
C ARG A 4 -1.89 27.93 39.52
N GLY A 5 -1.56 26.63 39.74
CA GLY A 5 -0.84 25.85 38.77
C GLY A 5 -1.72 25.64 37.56
N GLY A 6 -1.40 26.32 36.46
CA GLY A 6 -1.99 26.05 35.17
C GLY A 6 -1.49 24.69 34.67
N CYS A 7 -2.39 23.73 34.65
CA CYS A 7 -2.15 22.46 33.96
C CYS A 7 -2.01 22.79 32.44
N VAL A 8 -0.79 22.81 31.96
CA VAL A 8 -0.52 22.86 30.51
C VAL A 8 -1.01 21.54 29.95
N ARG A 9 -2.21 21.55 29.35
CA ARG A 9 -2.65 20.45 28.51
C ARG A 9 -1.60 20.28 27.43
N THR A 10 -0.85 19.19 27.47
CA THR A 10 -0.08 18.75 26.32
C THR A 10 -1.05 18.68 25.16
N ARG A 11 -0.87 19.54 24.17
CA ARG A 11 -1.58 19.42 22.88
C ARG A 11 -1.27 18.00 22.40
N ASP A 12 -2.30 17.18 22.23
CA ASP A 12 -2.19 15.93 21.49
C ASP A 12 -1.55 16.29 20.16
N MET A 13 -0.28 15.93 19.99
CA MET A 13 0.39 16.09 18.71
C MET A 13 -0.36 15.17 17.75
N GLU A 14 -1.07 15.77 16.80
CA GLU A 14 -1.83 15.05 15.79
C GLU A 14 -0.90 14.06 15.09
N ARG A 15 -1.26 12.76 15.15
CA ARG A 15 -0.47 11.71 14.51
C ARG A 15 -0.63 11.85 13.00
N LEU A 16 0.49 12.05 12.28
CA LEU A 16 0.48 12.22 10.85
C LEU A 16 0.75 10.89 10.13
N TYR A 17 -0.09 10.58 9.15
CA TYR A 17 0.05 9.41 8.29
C TYR A 17 0.40 9.84 6.87
N ARG A 18 1.40 9.19 6.28
CA ARG A 18 1.79 9.45 4.90
C ARG A 18 0.68 8.98 3.96
N PRO A 19 0.12 9.87 3.12
CA PRO A 19 -0.82 9.46 2.09
C PRO A 19 -0.15 8.54 1.06
N ASN A 20 -0.79 7.40 0.79
CA ASN A 20 -0.27 6.37 -0.09
C ASN A 20 -1.40 5.77 -0.93
N VAL A 21 -1.06 5.24 -2.09
CA VAL A 21 -1.97 4.51 -2.97
C VAL A 21 -1.42 3.13 -3.30
N ALA A 22 -2.31 2.19 -3.57
CA ALA A 22 -1.94 0.86 -4.02
C ALA A 22 -2.86 0.40 -5.16
N GLY A 23 -2.31 -0.27 -6.15
CA GLY A 23 -3.04 -0.85 -7.26
C GLY A 23 -3.23 -2.36 -7.10
N LEU A 24 -4.49 -2.79 -7.07
CA LEU A 24 -4.87 -4.20 -7.14
C LEU A 24 -5.11 -4.54 -8.62
N MET A 25 -4.07 -5.01 -9.30
CA MET A 25 -4.12 -5.33 -10.73
C MET A 25 -4.66 -6.73 -10.93
N ILE A 26 -5.82 -6.86 -11.56
CA ILE A 26 -6.45 -8.15 -11.84
C ILE A 26 -6.61 -8.38 -13.34
N ARG A 27 -6.40 -9.63 -13.76
CA ARG A 27 -6.67 -10.08 -15.13
C ARG A 27 -8.14 -10.44 -15.31
N GLU A 28 -8.56 -10.72 -16.55
CA GLU A 28 -9.92 -11.18 -16.85
C GLU A 28 -10.30 -12.48 -16.14
N ASP A 29 -9.32 -13.38 -15.90
CA ASP A 29 -9.53 -14.62 -15.15
C ASP A 29 -9.60 -14.40 -13.62
N GLY A 30 -9.54 -13.15 -13.14
CA GLY A 30 -9.61 -12.81 -11.73
C GLY A 30 -8.30 -12.97 -10.97
N LYS A 31 -7.20 -13.35 -11.61
CA LYS A 31 -5.90 -13.46 -10.95
C LYS A 31 -5.32 -12.08 -10.64
N LEU A 32 -4.74 -11.99 -9.46
CA LEU A 32 -4.19 -10.79 -8.85
C LEU A 32 -2.67 -10.76 -9.01
N LEU A 33 -2.15 -9.60 -9.42
CA LEU A 33 -0.71 -9.38 -9.52
C LEU A 33 -0.09 -9.16 -8.14
N ILE A 34 0.95 -9.92 -7.85
CA ILE A 34 1.85 -9.66 -6.72
C ILE A 34 3.29 -9.58 -7.20
N CYS A 35 4.09 -8.76 -6.52
CA CYS A 35 5.47 -8.49 -6.88
C CYS A 35 6.40 -8.72 -5.71
N GLU A 36 7.55 -9.36 -5.98
CA GLU A 36 8.60 -9.58 -4.97
C GLU A 36 9.51 -8.37 -4.90
N ARG A 37 9.77 -7.88 -3.69
CA ARG A 37 10.66 -6.73 -3.47
C ARG A 37 12.11 -7.08 -3.74
N SER A 38 12.78 -6.24 -4.54
CA SER A 38 14.19 -6.45 -4.92
C SER A 38 15.15 -6.52 -3.74
N ARG A 39 14.88 -5.77 -2.67
CA ARG A 39 15.75 -5.66 -1.49
C ARG A 39 15.34 -6.57 -0.33
N GLU A 40 14.23 -7.25 -0.45
CA GLU A 40 13.67 -8.13 0.59
C GLU A 40 13.19 -9.43 -0.03
N PRO A 41 14.09 -10.41 -0.29
CA PRO A 41 13.72 -11.71 -0.86
C PRO A 41 12.60 -12.38 -0.05
N GLY A 42 11.59 -12.88 -0.74
CA GLY A 42 10.42 -13.50 -0.11
C GLY A 42 9.33 -12.53 0.35
N ALA A 43 9.55 -11.22 0.24
CA ALA A 43 8.53 -10.20 0.53
C ALA A 43 7.72 -9.89 -0.73
N TRP A 44 6.45 -10.29 -0.74
CA TRP A 44 5.52 -10.10 -1.84
C TRP A 44 4.47 -9.06 -1.47
N GLN A 45 4.19 -8.14 -2.38
CA GLN A 45 3.24 -7.05 -2.16
C GLN A 45 2.57 -6.59 -3.46
N PHE A 46 1.59 -5.69 -3.32
CA PHE A 46 0.99 -4.98 -4.44
C PHE A 46 1.83 -3.76 -4.85
N PRO A 47 1.75 -3.31 -6.11
CA PRO A 47 2.29 -2.01 -6.52
C PRO A 47 1.71 -0.89 -5.65
N GLN A 48 2.56 -0.02 -5.12
CA GLN A 48 2.15 1.06 -4.23
C GLN A 48 3.17 2.19 -4.18
N GLY A 49 2.73 3.36 -3.79
CA GLY A 49 3.61 4.48 -3.55
C GLY A 49 2.93 5.68 -2.92
N GLY A 50 3.72 6.68 -2.54
CA GLY A 50 3.22 7.90 -1.92
C GLY A 50 2.48 8.80 -2.90
N ILE A 51 1.56 9.60 -2.38
CA ILE A 51 0.91 10.68 -3.12
C ILE A 51 1.81 11.91 -3.01
N ASP A 52 2.21 12.47 -4.15
CA ASP A 52 3.04 13.67 -4.20
C ASP A 52 2.20 14.94 -3.91
N PRO A 53 2.82 16.04 -3.41
CA PRO A 53 2.12 17.28 -3.19
C PRO A 53 1.43 17.77 -4.47
N GLY A 54 0.12 18.10 -4.37
CA GLY A 54 -0.69 18.57 -5.49
C GLY A 54 -1.23 17.47 -6.41
N GLU A 55 -0.87 16.23 -6.16
CA GLU A 55 -1.34 15.06 -6.91
C GLU A 55 -2.61 14.52 -6.26
N THR A 56 -3.60 14.11 -7.07
CA THR A 56 -4.75 13.34 -6.56
C THR A 56 -4.37 11.88 -6.33
N ALA A 57 -5.16 11.16 -5.54
CA ALA A 57 -4.95 9.72 -5.35
C ALA A 57 -5.04 8.94 -6.68
N LEU A 58 -5.96 9.32 -7.57
CA LEU A 58 -6.09 8.71 -8.89
C LEU A 58 -4.85 8.95 -9.76
N GLU A 59 -4.33 10.17 -9.79
CA GLU A 59 -3.10 10.50 -10.51
C GLU A 59 -1.91 9.70 -9.94
N ALA A 60 -1.83 9.60 -8.60
CA ALA A 60 -0.76 8.86 -7.94
C ALA A 60 -0.79 7.37 -8.27
N VAL A 61 -1.94 6.70 -8.25
CA VAL A 61 -2.01 5.27 -8.57
C VAL A 61 -1.65 5.01 -10.03
N HIS A 62 -2.08 5.87 -10.96
CA HIS A 62 -1.68 5.76 -12.36
C HIS A 62 -0.17 5.89 -12.55
N ARG A 63 0.44 6.86 -11.87
CA ARG A 63 1.89 7.07 -11.91
C ARG A 63 2.65 5.88 -11.32
N GLU A 64 2.29 5.43 -10.12
CA GLU A 64 2.96 4.32 -9.44
C GLU A 64 2.82 2.99 -10.20
N VAL A 65 1.65 2.68 -10.72
CA VAL A 65 1.42 1.48 -11.54
C VAL A 65 2.27 1.52 -12.81
N CYS A 66 2.37 2.68 -13.47
CA CYS A 66 3.22 2.84 -14.63
C CYS A 66 4.71 2.69 -14.28
N GLU A 67 5.18 3.35 -13.23
CA GLU A 67 6.58 3.33 -12.81
C GLU A 67 7.03 1.93 -12.35
N GLU A 68 6.23 1.25 -11.54
CA GLU A 68 6.64 0.02 -10.89
C GLU A 68 6.39 -1.25 -11.73
N VAL A 69 5.27 -1.32 -12.47
CA VAL A 69 4.86 -2.52 -13.22
C VAL A 69 4.54 -2.28 -14.69
N GLY A 70 4.68 -1.04 -15.18
CA GLY A 70 4.67 -0.72 -16.59
C GLY A 70 3.32 -0.65 -17.27
N PHE A 71 2.20 -0.67 -16.54
CA PHE A 71 0.88 -0.53 -17.15
C PHE A 71 0.50 0.94 -17.34
N LEU A 72 0.04 1.27 -18.56
CA LEU A 72 -0.51 2.58 -18.87
C LEU A 72 -1.99 2.66 -18.47
N PRO A 73 -2.51 3.86 -18.13
CA PRO A 73 -3.92 4.04 -17.77
C PRO A 73 -4.91 3.53 -18.82
N SER A 74 -4.53 3.52 -20.11
CA SER A 74 -5.35 2.99 -21.20
C SER A 74 -5.45 1.46 -21.24
N GLN A 75 -4.64 0.75 -20.47
CA GLN A 75 -4.55 -0.72 -20.47
C GLN A 75 -5.40 -1.38 -19.38
N TYR A 76 -6.02 -0.60 -18.51
CA TYR A 76 -6.90 -1.10 -17.46
C TYR A 76 -8.04 -0.14 -17.16
N SER A 77 -9.06 -0.64 -16.48
CA SER A 77 -10.17 0.14 -15.96
C SER A 77 -10.21 0.06 -14.45
N ILE A 78 -10.42 1.19 -13.78
CA ILE A 78 -10.61 1.21 -12.32
C ILE A 78 -12.08 0.90 -12.04
N GLU A 79 -12.34 -0.21 -11.34
CA GLU A 79 -13.68 -0.66 -10.98
C GLU A 79 -14.14 -0.14 -9.63
N GLU A 80 -13.22 0.03 -8.69
CA GLU A 80 -13.52 0.40 -7.31
C GLU A 80 -12.30 1.05 -6.66
N SER A 81 -12.54 1.98 -5.74
CA SER A 81 -11.51 2.46 -4.82
C SER A 81 -12.05 2.55 -3.40
N ARG A 82 -11.19 2.28 -2.42
CA ARG A 82 -11.47 2.42 -1.00
C ARG A 82 -10.27 2.97 -0.27
N GLY A 83 -10.50 3.97 0.57
CA GLY A 83 -9.49 4.59 1.43
C GLY A 83 -9.61 4.18 2.90
N GLY A 84 -8.79 4.81 3.74
CA GLY A 84 -8.85 4.63 5.19
C GLY A 84 -8.12 3.41 5.74
N TYR A 85 -7.27 2.77 4.94
CA TYR A 85 -6.44 1.66 5.41
C TYR A 85 -5.15 2.21 6.04
N ARG A 86 -5.05 2.16 7.36
CA ARG A 86 -3.92 2.69 8.12
C ARG A 86 -3.10 1.61 8.78
N TYR A 87 -1.79 1.81 8.83
CA TYR A 87 -0.90 1.09 9.72
C TYR A 87 0.15 2.03 10.32
N ASP A 88 0.58 1.69 11.53
CA ASP A 88 1.64 2.40 12.24
C ASP A 88 2.99 1.76 11.94
N TYR A 89 4.04 2.58 11.83
CA TYR A 89 5.40 2.07 11.74
C TYR A 89 5.86 1.50 13.09
N PRO A 90 6.52 0.33 13.09
CA PRO A 90 7.20 -0.15 14.29
C PRO A 90 8.41 0.76 14.62
N PRO A 91 8.95 0.69 15.85
CA PRO A 91 10.02 1.60 16.29
C PRO A 91 11.22 1.70 15.35
N GLU A 92 11.69 0.59 14.80
CA GLU A 92 12.84 0.54 13.88
C GLU A 92 12.57 1.25 12.54
N VAL A 93 11.36 1.10 11.99
CA VAL A 93 10.95 1.79 10.77
C VAL A 93 10.73 3.28 11.05
N LEU A 94 10.11 3.60 12.18
CA LEU A 94 9.88 4.97 12.62
C LEU A 94 11.19 5.74 12.77
N ASP A 95 12.22 5.13 13.37
CA ASP A 95 13.55 5.70 13.49
C ASP A 95 14.19 5.94 12.11
N TYR A 96 14.08 4.99 11.21
CA TYR A 96 14.58 5.13 9.83
C TYR A 96 13.90 6.28 9.09
N VAL A 97 12.56 6.36 9.15
CA VAL A 97 11.76 7.42 8.49
C VAL A 97 12.14 8.79 9.03
N ARG A 98 12.31 8.94 10.34
CA ARG A 98 12.67 10.20 10.98
C ARG A 98 14.11 10.62 10.68
N LYS A 99 15.06 9.70 10.81
CA LYS A 99 16.50 9.99 10.71
C LYS A 99 17.02 10.06 9.28
N LYS A 100 16.53 9.17 8.41
CA LYS A 100 17.03 9.03 7.03
C LYS A 100 16.20 9.80 6.01
N ARG A 101 14.91 9.96 6.24
CA ARG A 101 14.01 10.62 5.30
C ARG A 101 13.51 11.98 5.79
N ASP A 102 13.82 12.36 7.01
CA ASP A 102 13.36 13.62 7.65
C ASP A 102 11.85 13.84 7.47
N GLN A 103 11.05 12.80 7.70
CA GLN A 103 9.60 12.82 7.53
C GLN A 103 8.90 12.67 8.89
N PRO A 104 7.81 13.44 9.13
CA PRO A 104 7.11 13.44 10.42
C PRO A 104 6.11 12.30 10.58
N PHE A 105 5.98 11.40 9.60
CA PHE A 105 4.94 10.39 9.56
C PHE A 105 5.19 9.26 10.58
N VAL A 106 4.12 8.84 11.22
CA VAL A 106 4.12 7.70 12.17
C VAL A 106 3.62 6.40 11.54
N GLY A 107 3.13 6.47 10.32
CA GLY A 107 2.59 5.36 9.56
C GLY A 107 2.15 5.80 8.18
N GLN A 108 1.35 4.96 7.53
CA GLN A 108 0.75 5.24 6.23
C GLN A 108 -0.77 5.14 6.30
N GLU A 109 -1.43 5.96 5.50
CA GLU A 109 -2.84 5.84 5.18
C GLU A 109 -2.99 5.58 3.70
N GLN A 110 -3.57 4.43 3.34
CA GLN A 110 -3.59 3.94 1.97
C GLN A 110 -5.00 3.99 1.38
N GLU A 111 -5.07 4.36 0.10
CA GLU A 111 -6.23 4.15 -0.75
C GLU A 111 -5.90 3.07 -1.78
N TYR A 112 -6.75 2.05 -1.87
CA TYR A 112 -6.60 0.92 -2.77
C TYR A 112 -7.53 1.06 -3.97
N PHE A 113 -7.01 0.77 -5.16
CA PHE A 113 -7.73 0.84 -6.44
C PHE A 113 -7.76 -0.54 -7.08
N LEU A 114 -8.96 -1.04 -7.34
CA LEU A 114 -9.17 -2.28 -8.09
C LEU A 114 -9.10 -1.98 -9.58
N CYS A 115 -8.06 -2.46 -10.23
CA CYS A 115 -7.74 -2.17 -11.62
C CYS A 115 -7.85 -3.46 -12.46
N ARG A 116 -8.85 -3.53 -13.33
CA ARG A 116 -9.02 -4.66 -14.23
C ARG A 116 -8.28 -4.40 -15.53
N LEU A 117 -7.29 -5.25 -15.81
CA LEU A 117 -6.56 -5.21 -17.08
C LEU A 117 -7.45 -5.59 -18.25
N HIS A 118 -7.31 -4.88 -19.37
CA HIS A 118 -7.93 -5.24 -20.62
C HIS A 118 -7.27 -6.51 -21.18
N ALA A 119 -8.00 -7.28 -21.99
CA ALA A 119 -7.55 -8.57 -22.52
C ALA A 119 -6.24 -8.51 -23.32
N ASP A 120 -5.98 -7.38 -23.97
CA ASP A 120 -4.80 -7.12 -24.80
C ASP A 120 -3.65 -6.43 -24.02
N ALA A 121 -3.79 -6.24 -22.70
CA ALA A 121 -2.71 -5.68 -21.90
C ALA A 121 -1.48 -6.61 -21.90
N PRO A 122 -0.26 -6.05 -21.99
CA PRO A 122 0.96 -6.84 -21.96
C PRO A 122 1.21 -7.41 -20.55
N GLU A 123 2.17 -8.33 -20.45
CA GLU A 123 2.71 -8.73 -19.17
C GLU A 123 3.42 -7.54 -18.47
N PRO A 124 3.54 -7.55 -17.12
CA PRO A 124 4.21 -6.47 -16.41
C PRO A 124 5.64 -6.24 -16.86
N THR A 125 6.03 -4.97 -16.93
CA THR A 125 7.43 -4.55 -17.07
C THR A 125 7.87 -3.95 -15.73
N LEU A 126 8.70 -4.69 -14.99
CA LEU A 126 9.09 -4.30 -13.64
C LEU A 126 10.17 -3.23 -13.63
N ASP A 127 10.06 -2.29 -12.68
CA ASP A 127 11.21 -1.50 -12.23
C ASP A 127 12.04 -2.35 -11.26
N TYR A 128 13.17 -2.85 -11.71
CA TYR A 128 14.04 -3.75 -10.93
C TYR A 128 14.65 -3.10 -9.68
N ARG A 129 14.55 -1.80 -9.53
CA ARG A 129 14.92 -1.11 -8.27
C ARG A 129 13.92 -1.42 -7.16
N GLU A 130 12.65 -1.65 -7.53
CA GLU A 130 11.56 -1.94 -6.60
C GLU A 130 11.22 -3.43 -6.55
N PHE A 131 11.05 -4.07 -7.69
CA PHE A 131 10.59 -5.44 -7.82
C PHE A 131 11.49 -6.28 -8.72
N CYS A 132 11.82 -7.50 -8.27
CA CYS A 132 12.64 -8.44 -9.04
C CYS A 132 11.85 -9.57 -9.69
N ALA A 133 10.60 -9.80 -9.27
CA ALA A 133 9.74 -10.84 -9.81
C ALA A 133 8.27 -10.49 -9.66
N PHE A 134 7.43 -11.12 -10.45
CA PHE A 134 5.98 -11.03 -10.32
C PHE A 134 5.32 -12.41 -10.43
N ARG A 135 4.12 -12.52 -9.88
CA ARG A 135 3.23 -13.68 -10.01
C ARG A 135 1.80 -13.23 -10.19
N TRP A 136 1.02 -14.05 -10.90
CA TRP A 136 -0.43 -13.98 -10.93
C TRP A 136 -0.99 -15.09 -10.05
N ILE A 137 -1.75 -14.72 -9.03
CA ILE A 137 -2.30 -15.66 -8.04
C ILE A 137 -3.81 -15.49 -7.90
N ASP A 138 -4.49 -16.53 -7.45
CA ASP A 138 -5.84 -16.34 -6.90
C ASP A 138 -5.72 -15.54 -5.59
N PRO A 139 -6.62 -14.58 -5.33
CA PRO A 139 -6.53 -13.77 -4.11
C PRO A 139 -6.46 -14.59 -2.82
N GLN A 140 -7.09 -15.78 -2.77
CA GLN A 140 -7.05 -16.70 -1.64
C GLN A 140 -5.65 -17.29 -1.40
N GLU A 141 -4.78 -17.28 -2.39
CA GLU A 141 -3.42 -17.81 -2.28
C GLU A 141 -2.45 -16.82 -1.64
N PHE A 142 -2.86 -15.56 -1.42
CA PHE A 142 -2.00 -14.57 -0.77
C PHE A 142 -1.66 -15.00 0.66
N ARG A 143 -0.38 -14.99 0.98
CA ARG A 143 0.13 -15.38 2.30
C ARG A 143 0.57 -14.15 3.10
N LEU A 144 -0.05 -13.95 4.26
CA LEU A 144 0.30 -12.82 5.14
C LEU A 144 1.73 -12.92 5.67
N GLU A 145 2.30 -14.12 5.70
CA GLU A 145 3.70 -14.36 6.10
C GLU A 145 4.73 -13.71 5.16
N TRP A 146 4.33 -13.34 3.95
CA TRP A 146 5.17 -12.57 3.02
C TRP A 146 5.38 -11.13 3.46
N LEU A 147 4.62 -10.66 4.43
CA LEU A 147 4.59 -9.28 4.88
C LEU A 147 5.24 -9.13 6.26
N PRO A 148 5.84 -7.97 6.55
CA PRO A 148 6.16 -7.62 7.92
C PRO A 148 4.88 -7.49 8.75
N ASP A 149 4.97 -7.76 10.05
CA ASP A 149 3.80 -7.85 10.94
C ASP A 149 2.92 -6.61 10.91
N PHE A 150 3.50 -5.44 10.82
CA PHE A 150 2.76 -4.17 10.86
C PHE A 150 1.88 -3.92 9.61
N LYS A 151 2.06 -4.68 8.53
CA LYS A 151 1.23 -4.58 7.32
C LYS A 151 0.14 -5.64 7.22
N LYS A 152 0.22 -6.71 8.01
CA LYS A 152 -0.64 -7.90 7.87
C LYS A 152 -2.11 -7.59 8.04
N GLU A 153 -2.48 -6.77 9.02
CA GLU A 153 -3.89 -6.43 9.28
C GLU A 153 -4.51 -5.68 8.11
N VAL A 154 -3.80 -4.69 7.55
CA VAL A 154 -4.28 -3.93 6.39
C VAL A 154 -4.49 -4.85 5.19
N TYR A 155 -3.51 -5.70 4.88
CA TYR A 155 -3.64 -6.63 3.75
C TYR A 155 -4.78 -7.62 3.94
N ALA A 156 -4.97 -8.15 5.15
CA ALA A 156 -6.10 -9.04 5.45
C ALA A 156 -7.44 -8.34 5.21
N ARG A 157 -7.59 -7.09 5.64
CA ARG A 157 -8.79 -6.28 5.40
C ARG A 157 -9.01 -5.98 3.93
N VAL A 158 -7.97 -5.62 3.20
CA VAL A 158 -8.05 -5.35 1.75
C VAL A 158 -8.50 -6.60 0.99
N LEU A 159 -7.89 -7.74 1.28
CA LEU A 159 -8.27 -9.01 0.67
C LEU A 159 -9.72 -9.42 0.98
N ALA A 160 -10.18 -9.16 2.20
CA ALA A 160 -11.57 -9.39 2.58
C ALA A 160 -12.54 -8.43 1.87
N ASP A 161 -12.21 -7.14 1.84
CA ASP A 161 -13.07 -6.09 1.32
C ASP A 161 -13.21 -6.15 -0.22
N PHE A 162 -12.14 -6.43 -0.94
CA PHE A 162 -12.12 -6.44 -2.41
C PHE A 162 -12.38 -7.82 -3.02
N PHE A 163 -11.97 -8.89 -2.35
CA PHE A 163 -11.99 -10.25 -2.91
C PHE A 163 -12.75 -11.26 -2.07
N ASN A 164 -13.39 -10.81 -0.99
CA ASN A 164 -14.11 -11.68 -0.06
C ASN A 164 -13.26 -12.83 0.51
N VAL A 165 -11.96 -12.64 0.61
CA VAL A 165 -11.05 -13.59 1.25
C VAL A 165 -11.20 -13.46 2.76
N ARG A 166 -11.63 -14.53 3.42
CA ARG A 166 -11.72 -14.59 4.88
C ARG A 166 -10.40 -15.12 5.44
N ALA A 167 -9.86 -14.40 6.41
CA ALA A 167 -8.80 -14.97 7.23
C ALA A 167 -9.41 -16.19 7.95
N GLU A 168 -8.95 -17.38 7.61
CA GLU A 168 -9.28 -18.57 8.40
C GLU A 168 -8.69 -18.34 9.79
N GLY A 169 -9.58 -18.25 10.78
CA GLY A 169 -9.18 -18.15 12.17
C GLY A 169 -8.41 -19.42 12.54
N ARG A 170 -7.13 -19.23 12.88
CA ARG A 170 -6.33 -20.22 13.61
C ARG A 170 -6.20 -19.77 15.05
#